data_103f6ee56b722689ba9d1222d5f35633
#
_entry.id   103f6ee56b722689ba9d1222d5f35633
#
_cell.length_a   1.000
_cell.length_b   1.000
_cell.length_c   1.000
_cell.angle_alpha   90.00
_cell.angle_beta   90.00
_cell.angle_gamma   90.00
#
_symmetry.space_group_name_H-M   'P 1'
#
loop_
_entity.id
_entity.type
_entity.pdbx_description
1 polymer ?
#
loop_
_entity_poly.entity_id
_entity_poly.type
_entity_poly.pdbx_seq_one_letter_code
_entity_poly.pdbx_strand_id
1 'polypeptide(L)'
;MKKEYCGMPMRIAHTGITQFAPENTLEAFKKTAELGFEGIELDIQICGDGEIIITHNGNMGYMTFEKHRDVLKDMTAEQIKKFDIPYRNALKLKYPPYPWTEHFGGRRMITPPDYIEDRVTHLITFPEFDAWLSTVDYDLTVEVEFKCKGMCPRMDEILANSPNVSRYIFFSGDWEVLEEMQEHYRKNGKPEGLRFGANIRFINEQTMDFVKRSDLWEVGLNNEAFTKKDVEMFESMGIKVFSNLGDYPEWWQQICDMGIAGFKTNYPDAYTEWWLSTH
;
A
#
# COMPACT_ATOMS: atom_id res chain seq x y z
N MET A 1 -2.85 22.24 -8.99
CA MET A 1 -3.44 22.91 -7.80
C MET A 1 -4.03 21.82 -6.93
N LYS A 2 -3.39 21.51 -5.77
CA LYS A 2 -4.00 20.59 -4.77
C LYS A 2 -5.34 21.18 -4.34
N LYS A 3 -6.42 20.44 -4.51
CA LYS A 3 -7.63 20.73 -3.75
C LYS A 3 -7.32 20.38 -2.29
N GLU A 4 -7.19 21.38 -1.43
CA GLU A 4 -7.13 21.15 0.00
C GLU A 4 -8.51 20.66 0.46
N TYR A 5 -8.61 19.39 0.74
CA TYR A 5 -9.80 18.80 1.37
C TYR A 5 -9.68 19.01 2.88
N CYS A 6 -10.18 20.15 3.36
CA CYS A 6 -10.07 20.55 4.76
C CYS A 6 -10.65 19.46 5.68
N GLY A 7 -9.80 18.95 6.60
CA GLY A 7 -10.19 17.94 7.58
C GLY A 7 -10.30 16.49 7.05
N MET A 8 -10.12 16.27 5.77
CA MET A 8 -10.13 14.91 5.21
C MET A 8 -8.83 14.18 5.57
N PRO A 9 -8.89 12.95 6.09
CA PRO A 9 -7.71 12.11 6.23
C PRO A 9 -6.96 11.93 4.90
N MET A 10 -5.64 11.79 4.94
CA MET A 10 -4.82 11.51 3.76
C MET A 10 -5.40 10.30 2.99
N ARG A 11 -5.68 10.45 1.71
CA ARG A 11 -6.22 9.36 0.88
C ARG A 11 -5.07 8.51 0.36
N ILE A 12 -5.06 7.23 0.77
CA ILE A 12 -4.04 6.27 0.38
C ILE A 12 -4.66 5.22 -0.52
N ALA A 13 -4.21 5.17 -1.78
CA ALA A 13 -4.61 4.16 -2.73
C ALA A 13 -3.86 2.85 -2.44
N HIS A 14 -4.58 1.85 -1.93
CA HIS A 14 -4.04 0.52 -1.66
C HIS A 14 -3.65 -0.15 -2.97
N THR A 15 -2.37 -0.48 -3.11
CA THR A 15 -1.74 -1.04 -4.33
C THR A 15 -1.94 -0.21 -5.61
N GLY A 16 -2.20 1.11 -5.43
CA GLY A 16 -2.58 2.04 -6.51
C GLY A 16 -4.09 2.07 -6.78
N ILE A 17 -4.51 2.73 -7.87
CA ILE A 17 -5.93 2.81 -8.28
C ILE A 17 -6.34 1.53 -9.01
N THR A 18 -6.76 0.53 -8.24
CA THR A 18 -7.14 -0.80 -8.74
C THR A 18 -8.48 -0.83 -9.48
N GLN A 19 -9.23 0.24 -9.47
CA GLN A 19 -10.39 0.43 -10.36
C GLN A 19 -9.98 0.66 -11.81
N PHE A 20 -8.71 0.97 -12.06
CA PHE A 20 -8.23 1.43 -13.36
C PHE A 20 -7.25 0.46 -14.03
N ALA A 21 -6.36 -0.13 -13.23
CA ALA A 21 -5.32 -1.04 -13.65
C ALA A 21 -5.09 -2.12 -12.58
N PRO A 22 -4.44 -3.23 -12.92
CA PRO A 22 -4.08 -4.24 -11.93
C PRO A 22 -3.26 -3.64 -10.79
N GLU A 23 -3.45 -4.18 -9.61
CA GLU A 23 -2.70 -3.81 -8.40
C GLU A 23 -1.18 -3.90 -8.60
N ASN A 24 -0.44 -3.06 -7.88
CA ASN A 24 1.03 -3.10 -7.91
C ASN A 24 1.64 -2.90 -9.32
N THR A 25 0.97 -2.15 -10.18
CA THR A 25 1.45 -1.82 -11.53
C THR A 25 1.71 -0.33 -11.68
N LEU A 26 2.63 0.02 -12.59
CA LEU A 26 2.97 1.42 -12.84
C LEU A 26 1.78 2.25 -13.31
N GLU A 27 0.87 1.63 -14.08
CA GLU A 27 -0.36 2.27 -14.56
C GLU A 27 -1.30 2.64 -13.40
N ALA A 28 -1.45 1.74 -12.41
CA ALA A 28 -2.25 2.03 -11.22
C ALA A 28 -1.66 3.18 -10.40
N PHE A 29 -0.33 3.23 -10.26
CA PHE A 29 0.37 4.30 -9.55
C PHE A 29 0.32 5.63 -10.28
N LYS A 30 0.55 5.63 -11.59
CA LYS A 30 0.41 6.84 -12.42
C LYS A 30 -0.98 7.43 -12.32
N LYS A 31 -2.00 6.57 -12.33
CA LYS A 31 -3.39 7.02 -12.20
C LYS A 31 -3.68 7.62 -10.83
N THR A 32 -3.10 7.06 -9.77
CA THR A 32 -3.17 7.64 -8.42
C THR A 32 -2.64 9.06 -8.39
N ALA A 33 -1.45 9.27 -8.97
CA ALA A 33 -0.82 10.58 -9.05
C ALA A 33 -1.60 11.58 -9.93
N GLU A 34 -2.11 11.15 -11.10
CA GLU A 34 -2.95 11.97 -11.97
C GLU A 34 -4.22 12.49 -11.26
N LEU A 35 -4.82 11.67 -10.42
CA LEU A 35 -6.00 12.02 -9.64
C LEU A 35 -5.69 12.86 -8.40
N GLY A 36 -4.41 13.08 -8.10
CA GLY A 36 -3.94 13.94 -7.01
C GLY A 36 -4.19 13.37 -5.63
N PHE A 37 -4.16 12.05 -5.47
CA PHE A 37 -4.20 11.41 -4.15
C PHE A 37 -2.89 11.63 -3.39
N GLU A 38 -2.98 11.71 -2.07
CA GLU A 38 -1.86 12.06 -1.21
C GLU A 38 -0.94 10.88 -0.91
N GLY A 39 -1.44 9.64 -1.06
CA GLY A 39 -0.69 8.44 -0.75
C GLY A 39 -0.91 7.29 -1.71
N ILE A 40 0.11 6.46 -1.82
CA ILE A 40 0.10 5.13 -2.44
C ILE A 40 0.59 4.14 -1.39
N GLU A 41 -0.02 2.99 -1.36
CA GLU A 41 0.57 1.83 -0.72
C GLU A 41 0.96 0.82 -1.80
N LEU A 42 2.06 0.11 -1.59
CA LEU A 42 2.55 -0.93 -2.49
C LEU A 42 3.28 -2.03 -1.73
N ASP A 43 3.31 -3.22 -2.33
CA ASP A 43 3.95 -4.40 -1.76
C ASP A 43 5.26 -4.73 -2.48
N ILE A 44 6.28 -5.15 -1.74
CA ILE A 44 7.56 -5.56 -2.31
C ILE A 44 7.96 -6.98 -1.92
N GLN A 45 8.60 -7.65 -2.88
CA GLN A 45 9.18 -8.99 -2.76
C GLN A 45 10.61 -9.00 -3.31
N ILE A 46 11.42 -9.97 -2.86
CA ILE A 46 12.76 -10.19 -3.41
C ILE A 46 12.74 -11.32 -4.43
N CYS A 47 13.44 -11.11 -5.55
CA CYS A 47 13.62 -12.11 -6.62
C CYS A 47 14.83 -13.02 -6.37
N GLY A 48 15.00 -14.05 -7.20
CA GLY A 48 16.14 -14.98 -7.11
C GLY A 48 17.49 -14.36 -7.43
N ASP A 49 17.52 -13.26 -8.16
CA ASP A 49 18.73 -12.46 -8.44
C ASP A 49 18.99 -11.34 -7.39
N GLY A 50 18.16 -11.26 -6.34
CA GLY A 50 18.29 -10.27 -5.28
C GLY A 50 17.63 -8.91 -5.63
N GLU A 51 17.01 -8.76 -6.79
CA GLU A 51 16.29 -7.52 -7.14
C GLU A 51 14.94 -7.44 -6.42
N ILE A 52 14.46 -6.21 -6.19
CA ILE A 52 13.17 -5.94 -5.54
C ILE A 52 12.10 -5.72 -6.61
N ILE A 53 11.08 -6.57 -6.60
CA ILE A 53 9.90 -6.50 -7.48
C ILE A 53 8.69 -6.02 -6.70
N ILE A 54 7.81 -5.24 -7.34
CA ILE A 54 6.58 -4.74 -6.74
C ILE A 54 5.45 -5.73 -7.01
N THR A 55 5.04 -6.47 -5.99
CA THR A 55 3.91 -7.41 -6.01
C THR A 55 3.60 -7.94 -4.61
N HIS A 56 2.33 -8.28 -4.37
CA HIS A 56 1.91 -8.81 -3.08
C HIS A 56 2.39 -10.24 -2.83
N ASN A 57 2.22 -11.14 -3.79
CA ASN A 57 2.46 -12.56 -3.60
C ASN A 57 3.89 -12.98 -3.99
N GLY A 58 4.44 -13.98 -3.29
CA GLY A 58 5.75 -14.57 -3.60
C GLY A 58 5.77 -15.49 -4.83
N ASN A 59 4.68 -15.52 -5.62
CA ASN A 59 4.57 -16.27 -6.88
C ASN A 59 3.64 -15.56 -7.86
N MET A 60 3.67 -15.96 -9.11
CA MET A 60 2.93 -15.36 -10.22
C MET A 60 1.46 -15.80 -10.31
N GLY A 61 0.98 -16.74 -9.48
CA GLY A 61 -0.35 -17.35 -9.62
C GLY A 61 -1.48 -16.33 -9.64
N TYR A 62 -1.58 -15.52 -8.60
CA TYR A 62 -2.63 -14.52 -8.47
C TYR A 62 -2.65 -13.51 -9.63
N MET A 63 -1.50 -12.96 -9.98
CA MET A 63 -1.40 -11.93 -11.02
C MET A 63 -1.69 -12.46 -12.43
N THR A 64 -1.49 -13.76 -12.68
CA THR A 64 -1.68 -14.40 -13.97
C THR A 64 -2.92 -15.29 -14.07
N PHE A 65 -3.85 -15.22 -13.08
CA PHE A 65 -5.02 -16.10 -12.99
C PHE A 65 -4.65 -17.59 -13.03
N GLU A 66 -3.67 -17.95 -12.22
CA GLU A 66 -3.17 -19.31 -12.06
C GLU A 66 -2.58 -19.94 -13.34
N LYS A 67 -2.33 -19.16 -14.39
CA LYS A 67 -1.63 -19.62 -15.59
C LYS A 67 -0.17 -19.97 -15.30
N HIS A 68 0.45 -19.21 -14.40
CA HIS A 68 1.83 -19.35 -13.98
C HIS A 68 1.88 -19.36 -12.45
N ARG A 69 2.55 -20.36 -11.87
CA ARG A 69 2.74 -20.48 -10.41
C ARG A 69 4.20 -20.41 -10.01
N ASP A 70 5.01 -19.86 -10.90
CA ASP A 70 6.44 -19.70 -10.71
C ASP A 70 6.72 -18.85 -9.46
N VAL A 71 7.67 -19.30 -8.64
CA VAL A 71 8.05 -18.67 -7.39
C VAL A 71 9.07 -17.57 -7.67
N LEU A 72 8.86 -16.37 -7.15
CA LEU A 72 9.72 -15.22 -7.45
C LEU A 72 11.18 -15.43 -7.04
N LYS A 73 11.43 -16.13 -5.95
CA LYS A 73 12.78 -16.46 -5.46
C LYS A 73 13.58 -17.40 -6.38
N ASP A 74 12.92 -18.06 -7.34
CA ASP A 74 13.54 -18.94 -8.31
C ASP A 74 13.76 -18.25 -9.66
N MET A 75 13.43 -16.96 -9.77
CA MET A 75 13.43 -16.21 -11.04
C MET A 75 14.20 -14.90 -10.89
N THR A 76 14.76 -14.42 -11.99
CA THR A 76 15.29 -13.05 -12.07
C THR A 76 14.18 -12.04 -12.28
N ALA A 77 14.40 -10.78 -11.90
CA ALA A 77 13.45 -9.69 -12.17
C ALA A 77 13.11 -9.58 -13.66
N GLU A 78 14.09 -9.74 -14.55
CA GLU A 78 13.90 -9.71 -16.00
C GLU A 78 13.02 -10.88 -16.52
N GLN A 79 13.03 -12.03 -15.86
CA GLN A 79 12.11 -13.13 -16.17
C GLN A 79 10.69 -12.82 -15.71
N ILE A 80 10.55 -12.26 -14.50
CA ILE A 80 9.26 -11.91 -13.91
C ILE A 80 8.55 -10.82 -14.73
N LYS A 81 9.27 -9.81 -15.16
CA LYS A 81 8.75 -8.71 -16.00
C LYS A 81 8.21 -9.15 -17.37
N LYS A 82 8.48 -10.37 -17.82
CA LYS A 82 7.95 -10.92 -19.09
C LYS A 82 6.56 -11.53 -18.96
N PHE A 83 6.06 -11.72 -17.75
CA PHE A 83 4.70 -12.24 -17.58
C PHE A 83 3.67 -11.17 -17.90
N ASP A 84 2.70 -11.55 -18.72
CA ASP A 84 1.53 -10.75 -19.02
C ASP A 84 0.58 -10.73 -17.81
N ILE A 85 0.33 -9.56 -17.27
CA ILE A 85 -0.65 -9.33 -16.23
C ILE A 85 -1.94 -8.81 -16.87
N PRO A 86 -3.00 -9.63 -16.96
CA PRO A 86 -4.23 -9.22 -17.62
C PRO A 86 -4.95 -8.08 -16.89
N TYR A 87 -5.42 -7.09 -17.62
CA TYR A 87 -6.18 -5.97 -17.06
C TYR A 87 -7.48 -6.39 -16.35
N ARG A 88 -8.03 -7.55 -16.67
CA ARG A 88 -9.15 -8.14 -15.93
C ARG A 88 -8.83 -8.39 -14.44
N ASN A 89 -7.55 -8.29 -14.02
CA ASN A 89 -7.16 -8.26 -12.61
C ASN A 89 -7.46 -6.93 -11.91
N ALA A 90 -7.76 -5.86 -12.65
CA ALA A 90 -8.18 -4.62 -12.01
C ALA A 90 -9.46 -4.83 -11.19
N LEU A 91 -9.49 -4.28 -9.97
CA LEU A 91 -10.57 -4.52 -9.02
C LEU A 91 -11.92 -4.02 -9.54
N LYS A 92 -11.95 -2.88 -10.23
CA LYS A 92 -13.17 -2.31 -10.84
C LYS A 92 -13.83 -3.24 -11.86
N LEU A 93 -13.03 -4.06 -12.54
CA LEU A 93 -13.52 -5.01 -13.52
C LEU A 93 -14.03 -6.31 -12.90
N LYS A 94 -13.55 -6.65 -11.71
CA LYS A 94 -13.96 -7.86 -10.98
C LYS A 94 -15.14 -7.62 -10.04
N TYR A 95 -15.17 -6.45 -9.41
CA TYR A 95 -16.10 -6.14 -8.34
C TYR A 95 -16.69 -4.76 -8.54
N PRO A 96 -18.01 -4.58 -8.38
CA PRO A 96 -18.60 -3.25 -8.33
C PRO A 96 -17.97 -2.49 -7.17
N PRO A 97 -17.47 -1.26 -7.41
CA PRO A 97 -16.82 -0.52 -6.34
C PRO A 97 -17.82 -0.08 -5.26
N TYR A 98 -19.06 0.27 -5.68
CA TYR A 98 -20.02 0.93 -4.79
C TYR A 98 -21.40 1.04 -5.43
N PRO A 99 -22.48 0.92 -4.64
CA PRO A 99 -22.54 0.40 -3.28
C PRO A 99 -22.29 -1.11 -3.21
N TRP A 100 -21.83 -1.59 -2.05
CA TRP A 100 -21.74 -3.04 -1.79
C TRP A 100 -23.14 -3.66 -1.72
N THR A 101 -23.26 -4.86 -2.29
CA THR A 101 -24.52 -5.59 -2.22
C THR A 101 -24.60 -6.37 -0.93
N GLU A 102 -24.87 -5.95 0.15
CA GLU A 102 -25.29 -6.66 1.36
C GLU A 102 -24.31 -6.71 2.52
N HIS A 103 -23.08 -7.05 2.34
CA HIS A 103 -22.10 -7.08 3.43
C HIS A 103 -20.72 -7.48 2.93
N PHE A 104 -19.80 -7.61 3.86
CA PHE A 104 -18.41 -7.90 3.62
C PHE A 104 -18.21 -9.10 2.69
N GLY A 105 -18.33 -9.43 1.80
CA GLY A 105 -18.22 -10.55 0.86
C GLY A 105 -19.27 -10.49 -0.24
N GLY A 106 -20.23 -9.57 -0.14
CA GLY A 106 -21.31 -9.42 -1.10
C GLY A 106 -20.91 -8.80 -2.45
N ARG A 107 -19.62 -8.60 -2.70
CA ARG A 107 -19.08 -8.13 -3.98
C ARG A 107 -19.35 -9.17 -5.07
N ARG A 108 -19.97 -8.75 -6.13
CA ARG A 108 -20.16 -9.62 -7.31
C ARG A 108 -19.04 -9.41 -8.31
N MET A 109 -18.54 -10.48 -8.87
CA MET A 109 -17.63 -10.43 -10.01
C MET A 109 -18.30 -9.70 -11.18
N ILE A 110 -17.62 -8.75 -11.75
CA ILE A 110 -18.03 -8.10 -13.01
C ILE A 110 -17.37 -8.90 -14.15
N THR A 111 -18.14 -9.24 -15.15
CA THR A 111 -17.55 -9.76 -16.39
C THR A 111 -16.89 -8.60 -17.14
N PRO A 112 -15.56 -8.62 -17.35
CA PRO A 112 -14.90 -7.57 -18.09
C PRO A 112 -15.42 -7.49 -19.53
N PRO A 113 -15.48 -6.30 -20.12
CA PRO A 113 -15.71 -6.16 -21.56
C PRO A 113 -14.61 -6.88 -22.35
N ASP A 114 -14.96 -7.50 -23.46
CA ASP A 114 -14.06 -8.33 -24.31
C ASP A 114 -12.77 -7.60 -24.68
N TYR A 115 -12.83 -6.31 -24.97
CA TYR A 115 -11.64 -5.51 -25.33
C TYR A 115 -10.61 -5.33 -24.20
N ILE A 116 -10.97 -5.62 -22.95
CA ILE A 116 -10.08 -5.54 -21.78
C ILE A 116 -9.33 -6.86 -21.57
N GLU A 117 -9.90 -7.98 -21.99
CA GLU A 117 -9.26 -9.30 -21.83
C GLU A 117 -7.92 -9.41 -22.57
N ASP A 118 -7.78 -8.73 -23.71
CA ASP A 118 -6.56 -8.71 -24.50
C ASP A 118 -5.52 -7.68 -24.04
N ARG A 119 -5.90 -6.80 -23.09
CA ARG A 119 -5.00 -5.80 -22.56
C ARG A 119 -4.17 -6.37 -21.41
N VAL A 120 -2.86 -6.18 -21.50
CA VAL A 120 -1.91 -6.63 -20.48
C VAL A 120 -1.01 -5.49 -20.01
N THR A 121 -0.46 -5.64 -18.82
CA THR A 121 0.64 -4.86 -18.27
C THR A 121 1.69 -5.81 -17.68
N HIS A 122 2.75 -5.27 -17.09
CA HIS A 122 3.84 -6.04 -16.52
C HIS A 122 4.16 -5.52 -15.11
N LEU A 123 4.74 -6.38 -14.27
CA LEU A 123 5.31 -5.96 -13.01
C LEU A 123 6.56 -5.11 -13.24
N ILE A 124 6.86 -4.26 -12.28
CA ILE A 124 8.03 -3.38 -12.29
C ILE A 124 8.90 -3.63 -11.07
N THR A 125 10.17 -3.28 -11.17
CA THR A 125 11.09 -3.27 -10.04
C THR A 125 10.90 -2.02 -9.18
N PHE A 126 11.34 -2.07 -7.92
CA PHE A 126 11.32 -0.90 -7.05
C PHE A 126 12.19 0.27 -7.58
N PRO A 127 13.39 0.05 -8.17
CA PRO A 127 14.13 1.12 -8.84
C PRO A 127 13.37 1.80 -9.98
N GLU A 128 12.58 1.05 -10.77
CA GLU A 128 11.75 1.64 -11.84
C GLU A 128 10.61 2.50 -11.26
N PHE A 129 10.03 2.07 -10.14
CA PHE A 129 9.04 2.87 -9.41
C PHE A 129 9.68 4.14 -8.83
N ASP A 130 10.83 4.05 -8.17
CA ASP A 130 11.54 5.18 -7.59
C ASP A 130 11.90 6.23 -8.66
N ALA A 131 12.38 5.77 -9.80
CA ALA A 131 12.66 6.64 -10.94
C ALA A 131 11.40 7.38 -11.44
N TRP A 132 10.27 6.68 -11.54
CA TRP A 132 8.99 7.32 -11.87
C TRP A 132 8.54 8.28 -10.76
N LEU A 133 8.63 7.91 -9.48
CA LEU A 133 8.22 8.75 -8.37
C LEU A 133 8.96 10.11 -8.36
N SER A 134 10.21 10.12 -8.83
CA SER A 134 11.00 11.36 -9.00
C SER A 134 10.41 12.33 -10.03
N THR A 135 9.50 11.89 -10.89
CA THR A 135 8.80 12.73 -11.87
C THR A 135 7.50 13.34 -11.33
N VAL A 136 7.05 12.90 -10.16
CA VAL A 136 5.83 13.42 -9.51
C VAL A 136 6.16 14.74 -8.83
N ASP A 137 5.47 15.81 -9.22
CA ASP A 137 5.77 17.20 -8.87
C ASP A 137 5.16 17.66 -7.53
N TYR A 138 4.61 16.75 -6.74
CA TYR A 138 4.07 17.02 -5.42
C TYR A 138 4.50 15.95 -4.39
N ASP A 139 4.28 16.24 -3.12
CA ASP A 139 4.63 15.36 -2.02
C ASP A 139 3.64 14.18 -1.93
N LEU A 140 3.96 13.11 -2.66
CA LEU A 140 3.22 11.85 -2.67
C LEU A 140 3.86 10.90 -1.65
N THR A 141 3.16 10.59 -0.58
CA THR A 141 3.60 9.61 0.43
C THR A 141 3.47 8.20 -0.12
N VAL A 142 4.44 7.34 0.16
CA VAL A 142 4.42 5.95 -0.30
C VAL A 142 4.67 5.01 0.89
N GLU A 143 3.64 4.26 1.25
CA GLU A 143 3.75 3.12 2.16
C GLU A 143 4.29 1.91 1.39
N VAL A 144 5.40 1.36 1.84
CA VAL A 144 6.09 0.22 1.19
C VAL A 144 6.01 -0.98 2.12
N GLU A 145 5.14 -1.95 1.80
CA GLU A 145 5.00 -3.16 2.60
C GLU A 145 6.05 -4.21 2.23
N PHE A 146 6.91 -4.51 3.18
CA PHE A 146 7.88 -5.59 3.09
C PHE A 146 7.21 -6.93 3.34
N LYS A 147 7.09 -7.77 2.31
CA LYS A 147 6.43 -9.08 2.41
C LYS A 147 7.36 -10.21 2.81
N CYS A 148 8.66 -10.00 2.84
CA CYS A 148 9.63 -11.01 3.25
C CYS A 148 10.91 -10.38 3.81
N LYS A 149 11.73 -11.20 4.46
CA LYS A 149 13.04 -10.83 4.99
C LYS A 149 14.11 -10.75 3.89
N GLY A 150 15.24 -10.11 4.20
CA GLY A 150 16.43 -10.09 3.35
C GLY A 150 16.49 -8.98 2.31
N MET A 151 15.54 -8.04 2.31
CA MET A 151 15.48 -6.97 1.31
C MET A 151 16.34 -5.74 1.64
N CYS A 152 16.66 -5.51 2.92
CA CYS A 152 17.28 -4.27 3.38
C CYS A 152 18.63 -3.95 2.70
N PRO A 153 19.55 -4.89 2.46
CA PRO A 153 20.80 -4.56 1.77
C PRO A 153 20.58 -4.00 0.35
N ARG A 154 19.63 -4.57 -0.39
CA ARG A 154 19.29 -4.06 -1.73
C ARG A 154 18.56 -2.71 -1.65
N MET A 155 17.67 -2.54 -0.68
CA MET A 155 17.01 -1.25 -0.44
C MET A 155 18.03 -0.14 -0.09
N ASP A 156 19.06 -0.42 0.69
CA ASP A 156 20.12 0.56 0.99
C ASP A 156 20.81 1.07 -0.29
N GLU A 157 21.13 0.16 -1.23
CA GLU A 157 21.72 0.53 -2.51
C GLU A 157 20.81 1.44 -3.34
N ILE A 158 19.49 1.17 -3.33
CA ILE A 158 18.49 1.97 -4.04
C ILE A 158 18.37 3.35 -3.37
N LEU A 159 18.16 3.36 -2.05
CA LEU A 159 17.94 4.60 -1.29
C LEU A 159 19.14 5.52 -1.29
N ALA A 160 20.38 5.00 -1.37
CA ALA A 160 21.60 5.80 -1.42
C ALA A 160 21.62 6.84 -2.56
N ASN A 161 20.87 6.60 -3.63
CA ASN A 161 20.79 7.47 -4.80
C ASN A 161 19.38 8.02 -5.05
N SER A 162 18.41 7.71 -4.18
CA SER A 162 17.02 8.15 -4.33
C SER A 162 16.79 9.54 -3.78
N PRO A 163 16.19 10.46 -4.54
CA PRO A 163 15.72 11.74 -4.03
C PRO A 163 14.40 11.62 -3.24
N ASN A 164 13.79 10.43 -3.20
CA ASN A 164 12.44 10.20 -2.69
C ASN A 164 12.41 9.65 -1.27
N VAL A 165 13.55 9.48 -0.59
CA VAL A 165 13.65 8.82 0.73
C VAL A 165 12.63 9.34 1.74
N SER A 166 12.41 10.65 1.80
CA SER A 166 11.47 11.27 2.73
C SER A 166 9.99 11.02 2.40
N ARG A 167 9.70 10.49 1.21
CA ARG A 167 8.35 10.10 0.81
C ARG A 167 7.99 8.70 1.30
N TYR A 168 8.98 7.87 1.64
CA TYR A 168 8.76 6.47 2.01
C TYR A 168 8.42 6.27 3.48
N ILE A 169 7.49 5.34 3.70
CA ILE A 169 7.19 4.74 4.98
C ILE A 169 7.35 3.22 4.78
N PHE A 170 8.37 2.63 5.37
CA PHE A 170 8.59 1.19 5.31
C PHE A 170 7.84 0.51 6.43
N PHE A 171 7.00 -0.45 6.08
CA PHE A 171 6.21 -1.18 7.07
C PHE A 171 6.08 -2.66 6.73
N SER A 172 5.55 -3.43 7.65
CA SER A 172 5.13 -4.81 7.41
C SER A 172 3.96 -5.19 8.32
N GLY A 173 3.12 -6.08 7.83
CA GLY A 173 2.14 -6.80 8.63
C GLY A 173 2.76 -7.99 9.38
N ASP A 174 3.96 -8.41 9.00
CA ASP A 174 4.77 -9.42 9.67
C ASP A 174 5.80 -8.75 10.59
N TRP A 175 5.64 -8.93 11.90
CA TRP A 175 6.52 -8.30 12.89
C TRP A 175 7.96 -8.80 12.84
N GLU A 176 8.19 -10.04 12.43
CA GLU A 176 9.56 -10.54 12.28
C GLU A 176 10.29 -9.86 11.11
N VAL A 177 9.57 -9.54 10.04
CA VAL A 177 10.11 -8.75 8.92
C VAL A 177 10.42 -7.33 9.37
N LEU A 178 9.49 -6.71 10.11
CA LEU A 178 9.67 -5.35 10.62
C LEU A 178 10.82 -5.27 11.64
N GLU A 179 10.96 -6.26 12.54
CA GLU A 179 12.07 -6.31 13.50
C GLU A 179 13.43 -6.46 12.81
N GLU A 180 13.52 -7.32 11.78
CA GLU A 180 14.73 -7.45 10.96
C GLU A 180 15.09 -6.12 10.29
N MET A 181 14.11 -5.44 9.68
CA MET A 181 14.30 -4.15 9.03
C MET A 181 14.79 -3.09 10.02
N GLN A 182 14.13 -2.94 11.16
CA GLN A 182 14.54 -1.96 12.19
C GLN A 182 15.92 -2.26 12.78
N GLU A 183 16.25 -3.55 13.00
CA GLU A 183 17.57 -3.96 13.47
C GLU A 183 18.65 -3.63 12.43
N HIS A 184 18.37 -3.87 11.14
CA HIS A 184 19.26 -3.52 10.05
C HIS A 184 19.61 -2.03 10.07
N TYR A 185 18.58 -1.17 10.10
CA TYR A 185 18.77 0.29 10.07
C TYR A 185 19.33 0.86 11.38
N ARG A 186 19.10 0.19 12.51
CA ARG A 186 19.76 0.55 13.79
C ARG A 186 21.27 0.31 13.74
N LYS A 187 21.72 -0.77 13.06
CA LYS A 187 23.14 -1.10 12.91
C LYS A 187 23.85 -0.28 11.86
N ASN A 188 23.22 -0.06 10.73
CA ASN A 188 23.84 0.52 9.53
C ASN A 188 23.56 2.02 9.37
N GLY A 189 22.65 2.58 10.17
CA GLY A 189 22.15 3.94 10.03
C GLY A 189 20.90 4.00 9.16
N LYS A 190 19.89 4.71 9.64
CA LYS A 190 18.66 4.96 8.90
C LYS A 190 18.84 6.15 7.96
N PRO A 191 18.52 6.05 6.66
CA PRO A 191 18.53 7.19 5.76
C PRO A 191 17.69 8.34 6.30
N GLU A 192 18.18 9.56 6.17
CA GLU A 192 17.45 10.75 6.64
C GLU A 192 16.11 10.88 5.92
N GLY A 193 15.05 11.10 6.70
CA GLY A 193 13.68 11.22 6.19
C GLY A 193 12.92 9.89 6.06
N LEU A 194 13.59 8.74 6.08
CA LEU A 194 12.90 7.43 6.06
C LEU A 194 12.08 7.24 7.32
N ARG A 195 10.84 6.80 7.16
CA ARG A 195 9.89 6.54 8.25
C ARG A 195 9.55 5.05 8.31
N PHE A 196 9.13 4.60 9.50
CA PHE A 196 8.67 3.22 9.69
C PHE A 196 7.22 3.20 10.14
N GLY A 197 6.49 2.18 9.71
CA GLY A 197 5.13 1.89 10.10
C GLY A 197 4.95 0.42 10.51
N ALA A 198 3.83 0.12 11.14
CA ALA A 198 3.44 -1.25 11.50
C ALA A 198 1.94 -1.45 11.36
N ASN A 199 1.52 -2.55 10.71
CA ASN A 199 0.13 -2.97 10.77
C ASN A 199 -0.14 -3.69 12.09
N ILE A 200 -1.13 -3.20 12.83
CA ILE A 200 -1.53 -3.70 14.15
C ILE A 200 -2.96 -4.25 14.06
N ARG A 201 -3.10 -5.56 14.24
CA ARG A 201 -4.41 -6.20 14.17
C ARG A 201 -5.23 -6.01 15.44
N PHE A 202 -4.59 -6.09 16.61
CA PHE A 202 -5.24 -5.95 17.90
C PHE A 202 -4.37 -5.15 18.85
N ILE A 203 -4.98 -4.28 19.66
CA ILE A 203 -4.30 -3.51 20.69
C ILE A 203 -4.37 -4.33 21.99
N ASN A 204 -3.22 -4.84 22.41
CA ASN A 204 -3.05 -5.60 23.64
C ASN A 204 -1.65 -5.34 24.23
N GLU A 205 -1.32 -5.96 25.36
CA GLU A 205 -0.03 -5.74 26.04
C GLU A 205 1.17 -6.05 25.13
N GLN A 206 1.15 -7.20 24.44
CA GLN A 206 2.22 -7.62 23.52
C GLN A 206 2.42 -6.61 22.40
N THR A 207 1.33 -6.13 21.80
CA THR A 207 1.37 -5.12 20.74
C THR A 207 1.93 -3.80 21.25
N MET A 208 1.49 -3.36 22.43
CA MET A 208 1.97 -2.10 23.02
C MET A 208 3.43 -2.17 23.45
N ASP A 209 3.91 -3.32 23.89
CA ASP A 209 5.33 -3.53 24.17
C ASP A 209 6.16 -3.50 22.88
N PHE A 210 5.65 -4.07 21.78
CA PHE A 210 6.27 -3.96 20.47
C PHE A 210 6.35 -2.50 20.01
N VAL A 211 5.25 -1.75 20.05
CA VAL A 211 5.19 -0.34 19.67
C VAL A 211 6.19 0.51 20.46
N LYS A 212 6.25 0.34 21.78
CA LYS A 212 7.14 1.14 22.65
C LYS A 212 8.63 0.95 22.37
N ARG A 213 9.03 -0.25 21.90
CA ARG A 213 10.45 -0.57 21.58
C ARG A 213 10.82 -0.30 20.14
N SER A 214 9.83 0.02 19.30
CA SER A 214 9.99 0.22 17.86
C SER A 214 10.06 1.70 17.51
N ASP A 215 10.83 2.05 16.47
CA ASP A 215 10.89 3.39 15.90
C ASP A 215 9.74 3.52 14.88
N LEU A 216 8.52 3.83 15.35
CA LEU A 216 7.36 3.95 14.50
C LEU A 216 6.93 5.41 14.32
N TRP A 217 6.70 5.79 13.08
CA TRP A 217 6.06 7.05 12.72
C TRP A 217 4.53 6.88 12.56
N GLU A 218 4.11 5.69 12.13
CA GLU A 218 2.69 5.36 11.97
C GLU A 218 2.35 3.95 12.46
N VAL A 219 1.05 3.74 12.71
CA VAL A 219 0.43 2.44 12.87
C VAL A 219 -0.81 2.34 11.98
N GLY A 220 -0.90 1.27 11.19
CA GLY A 220 -2.10 0.88 10.47
C GLY A 220 -2.99 0.04 11.39
N LEU A 221 -4.15 0.54 11.78
CA LEU A 221 -5.09 -0.16 12.66
C LEU A 221 -6.20 -0.82 11.88
N ASN A 222 -6.58 -2.02 12.30
CA ASN A 222 -7.73 -2.72 11.74
C ASN A 222 -9.03 -2.01 12.15
N ASN A 223 -9.82 -1.60 11.18
CA ASN A 223 -10.98 -0.71 11.33
C ASN A 223 -12.02 -1.19 12.35
N GLU A 224 -12.16 -2.49 12.55
CA GLU A 224 -13.11 -3.09 13.48
C GLU A 224 -12.60 -3.14 14.93
N ALA A 225 -11.31 -2.90 15.14
CA ALA A 225 -10.64 -3.25 16.39
C ALA A 225 -10.14 -2.04 17.17
N PHE A 226 -10.37 -0.81 16.73
CA PHE A 226 -9.89 0.38 17.42
C PHE A 226 -10.98 1.42 17.66
N THR A 227 -10.71 2.32 18.60
CA THR A 227 -11.60 3.40 19.02
C THR A 227 -10.89 4.75 18.96
N LYS A 228 -11.64 5.85 19.10
CA LYS A 228 -11.07 7.19 19.21
C LYS A 228 -10.00 7.30 20.32
N LYS A 229 -10.20 6.62 21.46
CA LYS A 229 -9.21 6.61 22.55
C LYS A 229 -7.89 5.97 22.16
N ASP A 230 -7.94 4.95 21.28
CA ASP A 230 -6.75 4.30 20.77
C ASP A 230 -5.99 5.23 19.82
N VAL A 231 -6.71 5.98 18.99
CA VAL A 231 -6.11 7.03 18.14
C VAL A 231 -5.42 8.08 19.01
N GLU A 232 -6.13 8.66 19.98
CA GLU A 232 -5.59 9.65 20.92
C GLU A 232 -4.37 9.11 21.70
N MET A 233 -4.37 7.84 22.06
CA MET A 233 -3.25 7.18 22.73
C MET A 233 -2.00 7.17 21.84
N PHE A 234 -2.10 6.69 20.59
CA PHE A 234 -0.98 6.65 19.66
C PHE A 234 -0.49 8.06 19.31
N GLU A 235 -1.39 9.00 19.09
CA GLU A 235 -1.02 10.40 18.84
C GLU A 235 -0.26 11.02 20.02
N SER A 236 -0.65 10.69 21.28
CA SER A 236 0.09 11.13 22.47
C SER A 236 1.52 10.58 22.55
N MET A 237 1.78 9.48 21.86
CA MET A 237 3.12 8.89 21.67
C MET A 237 3.87 9.47 20.47
N GLY A 238 3.27 10.40 19.71
CA GLY A 238 3.83 10.97 18.49
C GLY A 238 3.66 10.07 17.25
N ILE A 239 2.81 9.03 17.33
CA ILE A 239 2.60 8.04 16.26
C ILE A 239 1.30 8.39 15.54
N LYS A 240 1.35 8.48 14.21
CA LYS A 240 0.18 8.67 13.36
C LYS A 240 -0.64 7.39 13.28
N VAL A 241 -1.96 7.54 13.22
CA VAL A 241 -2.86 6.39 13.04
C VAL A 241 -3.44 6.41 11.63
N PHE A 242 -3.27 5.31 10.92
CA PHE A 242 -3.84 5.07 9.62
C PHE A 242 -4.90 3.97 9.69
N SER A 243 -5.98 4.14 8.94
CA SER A 243 -6.97 3.10 8.75
C SER A 243 -6.45 2.05 7.79
N ASN A 244 -6.53 0.78 8.14
CA ASN A 244 -6.17 -0.32 7.26
C ASN A 244 -7.42 -0.79 6.50
N LEU A 245 -7.39 -0.72 5.15
CA LEU A 245 -8.44 -1.14 4.20
C LEU A 245 -9.87 -0.71 4.56
N GLY A 246 -10.13 0.59 4.50
CA GLY A 246 -11.45 1.18 4.69
C GLY A 246 -12.35 1.03 3.46
N ASP A 247 -12.70 -0.20 3.06
CA ASP A 247 -13.46 -0.49 1.84
C ASP A 247 -15.00 -0.46 2.02
N TYR A 248 -15.47 -0.28 3.26
CA TYR A 248 -16.89 -0.34 3.59
C TYR A 248 -17.44 1.05 3.84
N PRO A 249 -18.27 1.61 2.94
CA PRO A 249 -18.80 2.95 3.05
C PRO A 249 -19.60 3.21 4.33
N GLU A 250 -20.24 2.20 4.88
CA GLU A 250 -20.98 2.28 6.14
C GLU A 250 -20.10 2.61 7.36
N TRP A 251 -18.80 2.41 7.26
CA TRP A 251 -17.86 2.70 8.34
C TRP A 251 -17.08 4.00 8.13
N TRP A 252 -17.12 4.60 6.96
CA TRP A 252 -16.29 5.76 6.63
C TRP A 252 -16.46 6.91 7.60
N GLN A 253 -17.71 7.27 7.92
CA GLN A 253 -17.98 8.33 8.88
C GLN A 253 -17.39 8.00 10.26
N GLN A 254 -17.66 6.80 10.77
CA GLN A 254 -17.15 6.36 12.07
C GLN A 254 -15.62 6.39 12.13
N ILE A 255 -14.95 5.91 11.10
CA ILE A 255 -13.47 5.87 11.03
C ILE A 255 -12.92 7.29 11.00
N CYS A 256 -13.49 8.19 10.19
CA CYS A 256 -13.06 9.58 10.12
C CYS A 256 -13.29 10.33 11.45
N ASP A 257 -14.41 10.08 12.13
CA ASP A 257 -14.74 10.69 13.43
C ASP A 257 -13.77 10.28 14.55
N MET A 258 -13.01 9.22 14.37
CA MET A 258 -11.96 8.83 15.28
C MET A 258 -10.72 9.72 15.18
N GLY A 259 -10.55 10.51 14.10
CA GLY A 259 -9.46 11.47 13.94
C GLY A 259 -8.19 10.86 13.34
N ILE A 260 -8.31 9.83 12.52
CA ILE A 260 -7.16 9.20 11.86
C ILE A 260 -6.43 10.16 10.91
N ALA A 261 -5.13 9.95 10.72
CA ALA A 261 -4.30 10.78 9.84
C ALA A 261 -4.36 10.32 8.37
N GLY A 262 -4.50 9.02 8.12
CA GLY A 262 -4.54 8.44 6.78
C GLY A 262 -5.65 7.41 6.63
N PHE A 263 -6.27 7.38 5.45
CA PHE A 263 -7.35 6.47 5.09
C PHE A 263 -6.94 5.61 3.88
N LYS A 264 -6.61 4.35 4.14
CA LYS A 264 -6.22 3.38 3.12
C LYS A 264 -7.44 2.64 2.60
N THR A 265 -7.62 2.59 1.28
CA THR A 265 -8.76 1.92 0.65
C THR A 265 -8.45 1.49 -0.78
N ASN A 266 -9.14 0.45 -1.24
CA ASN A 266 -9.18 0.06 -2.65
C ASN A 266 -10.04 1.00 -3.51
N TYR A 267 -10.81 1.91 -2.90
CA TYR A 267 -11.77 2.79 -3.59
C TYR A 267 -11.61 4.26 -3.19
N PRO A 268 -10.40 4.83 -3.38
CA PRO A 268 -10.13 6.19 -2.93
C PRO A 268 -10.92 7.26 -3.69
N ASP A 269 -11.36 6.98 -4.92
CA ASP A 269 -12.27 7.82 -5.70
C ASP A 269 -13.67 7.87 -5.08
N ALA A 270 -14.26 6.71 -4.77
CA ALA A 270 -15.57 6.63 -4.12
C ALA A 270 -15.54 7.25 -2.71
N TYR A 271 -14.47 7.03 -1.95
CA TYR A 271 -14.27 7.69 -0.66
C TYR A 271 -14.21 9.22 -0.80
N THR A 272 -13.53 9.73 -1.82
CA THR A 272 -13.46 11.17 -2.11
C THR A 272 -14.85 11.73 -2.46
N GLU A 273 -15.62 11.07 -3.32
CA GLU A 273 -16.98 11.48 -3.67
C GLU A 273 -17.91 11.50 -2.45
N TRP A 274 -17.83 10.47 -1.63
CA TRP A 274 -18.58 10.41 -0.37
C TRP A 274 -18.22 11.60 0.54
N TRP A 275 -16.93 11.86 0.77
CA TRP A 275 -16.49 12.97 1.62
C TRP A 275 -17.03 14.31 1.14
N LEU A 276 -16.89 14.61 -0.15
CA LEU A 276 -17.36 15.86 -0.75
C LEU A 276 -18.88 16.02 -0.74
N SER A 277 -19.62 14.93 -0.63
CA SER A 277 -21.09 14.94 -0.57
C SER A 277 -21.64 15.11 0.86
N THR A 278 -20.79 14.85 1.88
CA THR A 278 -21.20 14.83 3.29
C THR A 278 -20.56 15.94 4.13
N HIS A 279 -19.50 16.55 3.66
CA HIS A 279 -18.73 17.62 4.33
C HIS A 279 -18.56 18.85 3.44
#